data_fb162baf1ce76b2aa754e0632218a5b3
#
_entry.id   fb162baf1ce76b2aa754e0632218a5b3
#
_cell.length_a   1.000
_cell.length_b   1.000
_cell.length_c   1.000
_cell.angle_alpha   90.00
_cell.angle_beta   90.00
_cell.angle_gamma   90.00
#
_symmetry.space_group_name_H-M   'P 1'
#
loop_
_entity.id
_entity.type
_entity.pdbx_description
1 polymer ?
#
loop_
_entity_poly.entity_id
_entity_poly.type
_entity_poly.pdbx_seq_one_letter_code
_entity_poly.pdbx_strand_id
1 'polypeptide(L)'
;MRTDEKAKSKTMRKTLYFQTMETKDYGTKVFFFIDDEDNIYVHYQVSISRIKTSAGIREARLWYSMANKLKKGQKVLAACVKREMNNCEYAEKSVYYNVDKILKVL
;
A
#
# COMPACT_ATOMS: atom_id res chain seq x y z
N MET A 1 -6.20 23.06 -18.18
CA MET A 1 -6.07 22.76 -17.80
C MET A 1 -6.04 21.96 -17.14
N ARG A 2 -5.91 21.56 -17.07
CA ARG A 2 -5.95 20.93 -16.48
C ARG A 2 -5.36 20.67 -15.45
N THR A 3 -5.40 20.76 -14.97
CA THR A 3 -4.90 20.78 -13.71
C THR A 3 -5.04 19.54 -12.98
N ASP A 4 -5.93 18.75 -13.30
CA ASP A 4 -6.12 17.53 -12.61
C ASP A 4 -4.97 16.62 -12.74
N GLU A 5 -4.23 16.72 -13.76
CA GLU A 5 -3.12 15.89 -13.86
C GLU A 5 -2.15 16.12 -12.79
N LYS A 6 -2.05 17.34 -12.34
CA LYS A 6 -1.12 17.58 -11.31
C LYS A 6 -1.53 16.99 -10.04
N ALA A 7 -2.80 16.97 -9.82
CA ALA A 7 -3.29 16.43 -8.59
C ALA A 7 -3.10 14.95 -8.49
N LYS A 8 -2.92 14.28 -9.59
CA LYS A 8 -2.79 12.86 -9.54
C LYS A 8 -1.42 12.46 -9.19
N SER A 9 -1.31 11.52 -8.29
CA SER A 9 -0.04 10.93 -7.98
C SER A 9 0.36 9.98 -9.07
N LYS A 10 1.63 9.93 -9.34
CA LYS A 10 2.11 9.01 -10.32
C LYS A 10 2.29 7.66 -9.72
N THR A 11 1.85 6.65 -10.44
CA THR A 11 2.06 5.28 -10.04
C THR A 11 3.45 4.85 -10.46
N MET A 12 4.17 4.21 -9.55
CA MET A 12 5.49 3.70 -9.81
C MET A 12 5.48 2.20 -9.65
N ARG A 13 6.34 1.53 -10.37
CA ARG A 13 6.55 0.11 -10.16
C ARG A 13 7.83 -0.06 -9.40
N LYS A 14 7.76 -0.81 -8.32
CA LYS A 14 8.92 -1.01 -7.45
C LYS A 14 9.02 -2.46 -7.05
N THR A 15 10.23 -2.92 -6.90
CA THR A 15 10.49 -4.20 -6.30
C THR A 15 10.59 -4.00 -4.81
N LEU A 16 9.78 -4.72 -4.08
CA LEU A 16 9.69 -4.57 -2.64
C LEU A 16 9.85 -5.90 -1.95
N TYR A 17 10.16 -5.82 -0.66
CA TYR A 17 10.31 -7.01 0.16
C TYR A 17 9.32 -6.92 1.31
N PHE A 18 8.49 -7.93 1.42
CA PHE A 18 7.46 -7.95 2.47
C PHE A 18 8.11 -8.08 3.84
N GLN A 19 7.63 -7.32 4.80
CA GLN A 19 8.17 -7.35 6.15
C GLN A 19 7.21 -7.99 7.13
N THR A 20 6.02 -7.44 7.25
CA THR A 20 5.07 -7.94 8.23
C THR A 20 3.69 -7.42 7.90
N MET A 21 2.69 -8.00 8.53
CA MET A 21 1.33 -7.56 8.43
C MET A 21 0.76 -7.46 9.83
N GLU A 22 0.05 -6.39 10.09
CA GLU A 22 -0.61 -6.18 11.37
C GLU A 22 -2.09 -6.07 11.17
N THR A 23 -2.86 -6.55 12.12
CA THR A 23 -4.29 -6.36 12.10
C THR A 23 -4.62 -5.27 13.10
N LYS A 24 -5.27 -4.24 12.60
CA LYS A 24 -5.68 -3.11 13.43
C LYS A 24 -7.14 -3.25 13.79
N ASP A 25 -7.66 -2.24 14.47
CA ASP A 25 -9.05 -2.22 14.87
C ASP A 25 -9.96 -2.41 13.68
N TYR A 26 -11.08 -3.02 13.92
CA TYR A 26 -12.11 -3.24 12.90
C TYR A 26 -11.65 -4.12 11.75
N GLY A 27 -10.62 -4.90 11.98
CA GLY A 27 -10.19 -5.87 10.98
C GLY A 27 -9.35 -5.32 9.85
N THR A 28 -8.94 -4.07 9.95
CA THR A 28 -8.05 -3.50 8.94
C THR A 28 -6.69 -4.17 9.02
N LYS A 29 -6.18 -4.58 7.88
CA LYS A 29 -4.87 -5.20 7.81
C LYS A 29 -3.89 -4.24 7.17
N VAL A 30 -2.74 -4.10 7.78
CA VAL A 30 -1.70 -3.21 7.29
C VAL A 30 -0.50 -4.04 6.90
N PHE A 31 -0.13 -3.93 5.64
CA PHE A 31 1.00 -4.67 5.10
C PHE A 31 2.19 -3.74 5.00
N PHE A 32 3.33 -4.18 5.45
CA PHE A 32 4.55 -3.37 5.43
C PHE A 32 5.59 -4.00 4.52
N PHE A 33 6.17 -3.18 3.66
CA PHE A 33 7.21 -3.60 2.73
C PHE A 33 8.35 -2.60 2.79
N ILE A 34 9.52 -3.01 2.34
CA ILE A 34 10.63 -2.08 2.16
C ILE A 34 11.23 -2.27 0.78
N ASP A 35 11.93 -1.25 0.31
CA ASP A 35 12.69 -1.35 -0.92
C ASP A 35 14.17 -1.53 -0.59
N ASP A 36 15.02 -1.47 -1.60
CA ASP A 36 16.45 -1.69 -1.41
C ASP A 36 17.11 -0.61 -0.59
N GLU A 37 16.45 0.52 -0.44
CA GLU A 37 17.00 1.63 0.32
C GLU A 37 16.33 1.76 1.68
N ASP A 38 15.57 0.75 2.07
CA ASP A 38 14.89 0.73 3.36
C ASP A 38 13.76 1.75 3.49
N ASN A 39 13.27 2.25 2.37
CA ASN A 39 12.07 3.06 2.42
C ASN A 39 10.88 2.18 2.72
N ILE A 40 9.97 2.68 3.51
CA ILE A 40 8.82 1.90 3.96
C ILE A 40 7.64 2.15 3.05
N TYR A 41 7.00 1.07 2.64
CA TYR A 41 5.81 1.10 1.82
C TYR A 41 4.71 0.37 2.57
N VAL A 42 3.50 0.90 2.53
CA VAL A 42 2.41 0.31 3.30
C VAL A 42 1.17 0.14 2.43
N HIS A 43 0.37 -0.83 2.78
CA HIS A 43 -0.97 -0.98 2.21
C HIS A 43 -1.94 -1.17 3.36
N TYR A 44 -3.00 -0.36 3.38
CA TYR A 44 -4.05 -0.49 4.37
C TYR A 44 -5.24 -1.15 3.70
N GLN A 45 -5.61 -2.33 4.17
CA GLN A 45 -6.72 -3.06 3.60
C GLN A 45 -7.84 -3.15 4.62
N VAL A 46 -8.89 -2.37 4.40
CA VAL A 46 -10.06 -2.41 5.29
C VAL A 46 -10.77 -3.75 5.12
N SER A 47 -11.54 -4.12 6.12
CA SER A 47 -12.25 -5.39 6.06
C SER A 47 -13.29 -5.36 4.95
N ILE A 48 -13.58 -6.52 4.39
CA ILE A 48 -14.51 -6.63 3.27
C ILE A 48 -15.87 -6.10 3.65
N SER A 49 -16.29 -6.30 4.87
CA SER A 49 -17.62 -5.89 5.31
C SER A 49 -17.79 -4.37 5.26
N ARG A 50 -16.70 -3.63 5.17
CA ARG A 50 -16.77 -2.17 5.13
C ARG A 50 -16.63 -1.62 3.73
N ILE A 51 -16.50 -2.48 2.73
CA ILE A 51 -16.32 -2.06 1.36
C ILE A 51 -17.64 -2.18 0.64
N LYS A 52 -17.99 -1.15 -0.13
CA LYS A 52 -19.29 -1.10 -0.77
C LYS A 52 -19.28 -1.32 -2.25
N THR A 53 -18.12 -1.36 -2.87
CA THR A 53 -18.05 -1.54 -4.32
C THR A 53 -17.55 -2.93 -4.64
N SER A 54 -18.00 -3.49 -5.74
CA SER A 54 -17.56 -4.81 -6.16
C SER A 54 -16.08 -4.81 -6.49
N ALA A 55 -15.59 -3.74 -7.09
CA ALA A 55 -14.18 -3.67 -7.41
C ALA A 55 -13.34 -3.66 -6.14
N GLY A 56 -13.77 -2.91 -5.13
CA GLY A 56 -13.04 -2.87 -3.87
C GLY A 56 -13.04 -4.21 -3.16
N ILE A 57 -14.15 -4.93 -3.22
CA ILE A 57 -14.23 -6.24 -2.60
C ILE A 57 -13.29 -7.20 -3.31
N ARG A 58 -13.23 -7.13 -4.63
CA ARG A 58 -12.35 -7.99 -5.40
C ARG A 58 -10.89 -7.73 -5.03
N GLU A 59 -10.52 -6.47 -4.91
CA GLU A 59 -9.16 -6.14 -4.51
C GLU A 59 -8.86 -6.60 -3.11
N ALA A 60 -9.81 -6.43 -2.21
CA ALA A 60 -9.62 -6.86 -0.83
C ALA A 60 -9.38 -8.36 -0.75
N ARG A 61 -10.08 -9.12 -1.57
CA ARG A 61 -9.89 -10.56 -1.58
C ARG A 61 -8.50 -10.95 -2.05
N LEU A 62 -7.97 -10.20 -3.02
CA LEU A 62 -6.61 -10.46 -3.45
C LEU A 62 -5.61 -10.18 -2.33
N TRP A 63 -5.80 -9.08 -1.61
CA TRP A 63 -4.91 -8.76 -0.52
C TRP A 63 -5.02 -9.77 0.62
N TYR A 64 -6.24 -10.22 0.94
CA TYR A 64 -6.40 -11.24 1.97
C TYR A 64 -5.74 -12.55 1.56
N SER A 65 -5.81 -12.88 0.29
CA SER A 65 -5.13 -14.06 -0.21
C SER A 65 -3.61 -13.90 -0.05
N MET A 66 -3.09 -12.72 -0.34
CA MET A 66 -1.67 -12.47 -0.20
C MET A 66 -1.22 -12.54 1.25
N ALA A 67 -2.08 -12.15 2.18
CA ALA A 67 -1.72 -12.18 3.58
C ALA A 67 -1.31 -13.57 4.04
N ASN A 68 -1.87 -14.59 3.42
CA ASN A 68 -1.53 -15.95 3.78
C ASN A 68 -0.37 -16.52 2.98
N LYS A 69 0.06 -15.82 1.95
CA LYS A 69 1.10 -16.33 1.07
C LYS A 69 2.42 -15.62 1.25
N LEU A 70 2.39 -14.37 1.66
CA LEU A 70 3.62 -13.60 1.77
C LEU A 70 4.37 -13.98 3.03
N LYS A 71 5.66 -14.12 2.91
CA LYS A 71 6.53 -14.40 4.03
C LYS A 71 7.55 -13.31 4.13
N LYS A 72 8.06 -13.10 5.32
CA LYS A 72 9.04 -12.05 5.52
C LYS A 72 10.19 -12.21 4.55
N GLY A 73 10.54 -11.13 3.88
CA GLY A 73 11.57 -11.15 2.86
C GLY A 73 11.09 -11.52 1.48
N GLN A 74 9.81 -11.86 1.34
CA GLN A 74 9.26 -12.22 0.03
C GLN A 74 9.35 -11.03 -0.91
N LYS A 75 9.91 -11.27 -2.09
CA LYS A 75 10.10 -10.24 -3.08
C LYS A 75 8.88 -10.12 -3.96
N VAL A 76 8.42 -8.91 -4.18
CA VAL A 76 7.24 -8.68 -5.02
C VAL A 76 7.49 -7.48 -5.92
N LEU A 77 6.81 -7.47 -7.05
CA LEU A 77 6.73 -6.28 -7.89
C LEU A 77 5.41 -5.62 -7.59
N ALA A 78 5.43 -4.35 -7.24
CA ALA A 78 4.23 -3.67 -6.79
C ALA A 78 4.07 -2.34 -7.49
N ALA A 79 2.82 -1.93 -7.62
CA ALA A 79 2.49 -0.58 -8.09
C ALA A 79 2.29 0.27 -6.84
N CYS A 80 3.00 1.37 -6.77
CA CYS A 80 3.06 2.19 -5.58
C CYS A 80 2.81 3.65 -5.91
N VAL A 81 2.37 4.38 -4.91
CA VAL A 81 2.10 5.80 -5.05
C VAL A 81 2.80 6.53 -3.91
N LYS A 82 3.54 7.56 -4.25
CA LYS A 82 4.18 8.39 -3.26
C LYS A 82 3.17 9.37 -2.70
N ARG A 83 3.11 9.49 -1.40
CA ARG A 83 2.20 10.40 -0.75
C ARG A 83 2.97 11.31 0.18
N GLU A 84 2.52 12.55 0.23
CA GLU A 84 3.10 13.52 1.14
C GLU A 84 2.04 13.92 2.14
N MET A 85 2.40 13.90 3.39
CA MET A 85 1.52 14.36 4.41
C MET A 85 1.95 15.73 4.83
N ASN A 86 1.01 16.65 4.74
CA ASN A 86 1.27 17.98 5.20
C ASN A 86 0.75 18.09 6.60
N ASN A 87 1.48 17.57 7.51
CA ASN A 87 1.04 17.62 8.87
C ASN A 87 1.74 18.76 9.54
N CYS A 88 1.05 19.82 9.67
CA CYS A 88 1.65 21.00 10.16
C CYS A 88 2.08 20.95 11.56
N GLU A 89 1.51 20.10 12.34
CA GLU A 89 1.83 20.11 13.73
C GLU A 89 3.24 19.76 13.99
N TYR A 90 3.82 18.96 13.18
CA TYR A 90 5.18 18.54 13.41
C TYR A 90 6.16 19.24 12.50
N ALA A 91 5.66 20.21 11.79
CA ALA A 91 6.49 21.10 11.02
C ALA A 91 7.36 20.45 9.99
N GLU A 92 7.18 19.21 9.71
CA GLU A 92 7.98 18.56 8.71
C GLU A 92 7.11 17.84 7.77
N LYS A 93 7.51 17.84 6.52
CA LYS A 93 6.83 17.05 5.55
C LYS A 93 7.16 15.60 5.77
N SER A 94 6.16 14.80 5.85
CA SER A 94 6.35 13.36 5.88
C SER A 94 6.03 12.81 4.53
N VAL A 95 6.92 11.99 4.02
CA VAL A 95 6.70 11.33 2.77
C VAL A 95 6.60 9.85 3.04
N TYR A 96 5.58 9.23 2.51
CA TYR A 96 5.47 7.79 2.63
C TYR A 96 4.93 7.24 1.33
N TYR A 97 5.01 5.94 1.17
CA TYR A 97 4.60 5.30 -0.05
C TYR A 97 3.49 4.33 0.24
N ASN A 98 2.46 4.35 -0.58
CA ASN A 98 1.38 3.38 -0.51
C ASN A 98 1.58 2.35 -1.58
N VAL A 99 1.37 1.10 -1.22
CA VAL A 99 1.32 0.04 -2.20
C VAL A 99 -0.11 -0.04 -2.68
N ASP A 100 -0.31 0.20 -3.97
CA ASP A 100 -1.63 0.14 -4.55
C ASP A 100 -2.03 -1.29 -4.85
N LYS A 101 -1.15 -2.04 -5.47
CA LYS A 101 -1.42 -3.45 -5.72
C LYS A 101 -0.12 -4.20 -5.94
N ILE A 102 -0.17 -5.49 -5.71
CA ILE A 102 0.95 -6.36 -6.01
C ILE A 102 0.73 -6.89 -7.42
N LEU A 103 1.69 -6.61 -8.29
CA LEU A 103 1.60 -7.01 -9.68
C LEU A 103 2.10 -8.43 -9.87
N LYS A 104 3.10 -8.83 -9.11
CA LYS A 104 3.68 -10.14 -9.27
C LYS A 104 4.47 -10.52 -8.03
N VAL A 105 4.36 -11.76 -7.61
CA VAL A 105 5.20 -12.29 -6.56
C VAL A 105 6.41 -12.90 -7.26
N LEU A 106 7.57 -12.41 -6.90
CA LEU A 106 8.80 -12.79 -7.59
C LEU A 106 9.52 -13.96 -6.93
#